data_0de8f0ee0195f82e5731c2e4353f5957
#
_entry.id   0de8f0ee0195f82e5731c2e4353f5957
#
_cell.length_a   1.000
_cell.length_b   1.000
_cell.length_c   1.000
_cell.angle_alpha   90.00
_cell.angle_beta   90.00
_cell.angle_gamma   90.00
#
_symmetry.space_group_name_H-M   'P 1'
#
loop_
_entity.id
_entity.type
_entity.pdbx_description
1 polymer ?
#
loop_
_entity_poly.entity_id
_entity_poly.type
_entity_poly.pdbx_seq_one_letter_code
_entity_poly.pdbx_strand_id
1 'polypeptide(L)'
;NIKNLDLIGSNVNLSGLEVETANDSNRAFLLKEIFNSNKDGLLNKYDNIFIDCPPSLSLLTIMALVASNELLVPLQTEFFALEGITQLVKTIDRIKEKLNPKLKIRGILLTMFDKRNKLSSEVDREARNYFKEKVYQTVIQRNVRLSEAPSHGLPCVVYDKNCVGSKSYFKLAEEFL
;
A
#
# COMPACT_ATOMS: atom_id res chain seq x y z
N ASN A 1 -3.20 -2.22 22.65
CA ASN A 1 -3.31 -3.45 21.83
C ASN A 1 -4.65 -3.44 21.11
N ILE A 2 -4.62 -3.59 19.79
CA ILE A 2 -5.81 -3.78 18.97
C ILE A 2 -5.99 -5.29 18.78
N LYS A 3 -7.19 -5.81 19.07
CA LYS A 3 -7.48 -7.24 18.93
C LYS A 3 -7.29 -7.68 17.47
N ASN A 4 -6.67 -8.84 17.26
CA ASN A 4 -6.42 -9.45 15.96
C ASN A 4 -5.50 -8.61 15.03
N LEU A 5 -4.66 -7.75 15.60
CA LEU A 5 -3.67 -6.98 14.86
C LEU A 5 -2.30 -7.14 15.53
N ASP A 6 -1.35 -7.73 14.81
CA ASP A 6 0.05 -7.76 15.19
C ASP A 6 0.83 -6.80 14.26
N LEU A 7 1.86 -6.17 14.77
CA LEU A 7 2.69 -5.20 14.04
C LEU A 7 4.16 -5.60 14.14
N ILE A 8 4.82 -5.66 13.00
CA ILE A 8 6.29 -5.76 12.90
C ILE A 8 6.79 -4.38 12.50
N GLY A 9 7.45 -3.69 13.43
CA GLY A 9 8.06 -2.39 13.16
C GLY A 9 9.40 -2.52 12.44
N SER A 10 9.75 -1.48 11.66
CA SER A 10 11.09 -1.31 11.09
C SER A 10 11.73 -0.03 11.60
N ASN A 11 13.04 0.08 11.42
CA ASN A 11 13.80 1.28 11.71
C ASN A 11 14.79 1.58 10.57
N VAL A 12 15.55 2.66 10.73
CA VAL A 12 16.50 3.14 9.71
C VAL A 12 17.57 2.12 9.33
N ASN A 13 17.90 1.18 10.23
CA ASN A 13 18.90 0.16 9.96
C ASN A 13 18.46 -0.82 8.85
N LEU A 14 17.14 -0.96 8.62
CA LEU A 14 16.65 -1.81 7.54
C LEU A 14 17.15 -1.33 6.16
N SER A 15 17.40 -0.04 5.98
CA SER A 15 17.97 0.49 4.73
C SER A 15 19.38 -0.01 4.46
N GLY A 16 20.12 -0.42 5.50
CA GLY A 16 21.45 -1.03 5.39
C GLY A 16 21.44 -2.37 4.65
N LEU A 17 20.29 -3.07 4.66
CA LEU A 17 20.13 -4.35 3.98
C LEU A 17 20.48 -4.28 2.48
N GLU A 18 20.24 -3.14 1.83
CA GLU A 18 20.58 -2.96 0.41
C GLU A 18 22.09 -3.08 0.16
N VAL A 19 22.89 -2.56 1.08
CA VAL A 19 24.36 -2.62 1.01
C VAL A 19 24.85 -4.01 1.42
N GLU A 20 24.32 -4.55 2.50
CA GLU A 20 24.72 -5.86 3.04
C GLU A 20 24.46 -6.99 2.04
N THR A 21 23.38 -6.89 1.27
CA THR A 21 22.99 -7.91 0.29
C THR A 21 23.40 -7.57 -1.15
N ALA A 22 24.28 -6.57 -1.35
CA ALA A 22 24.66 -6.10 -2.69
C ALA A 22 25.19 -7.21 -3.61
N ASN A 23 25.89 -8.19 -3.06
CA ASN A 23 26.48 -9.32 -3.78
C ASN A 23 25.57 -10.57 -3.82
N ASP A 24 24.41 -10.53 -3.19
CA ASP A 24 23.47 -11.66 -3.21
C ASP A 24 22.54 -11.57 -4.42
N SER A 25 22.65 -12.53 -5.32
CA SER A 25 21.77 -12.64 -6.51
C SER A 25 20.30 -12.87 -6.16
N ASN A 26 20.04 -13.44 -4.98
CA ASN A 26 18.69 -13.78 -4.52
C ASN A 26 18.08 -12.70 -3.60
N ARG A 27 18.76 -11.59 -3.40
CA ARG A 27 18.34 -10.53 -2.45
C ARG A 27 16.88 -10.08 -2.61
N ALA A 28 16.33 -10.09 -3.82
CA ALA A 28 14.94 -9.73 -4.07
C ALA A 28 13.93 -10.73 -3.46
N PHE A 29 14.35 -11.96 -3.18
CA PHE A 29 13.49 -13.04 -2.68
C PHE A 29 13.57 -13.25 -1.16
N LEU A 30 14.49 -12.57 -0.45
CA LEU A 30 14.74 -12.79 0.98
C LEU A 30 13.46 -12.71 1.83
N LEU A 31 12.63 -11.69 1.64
CA LEU A 31 11.38 -11.56 2.39
C LEU A 31 10.40 -12.70 2.09
N LYS A 32 10.32 -13.11 0.84
CA LYS A 32 9.48 -14.25 0.44
C LYS A 32 9.98 -15.56 1.05
N GLU A 33 11.29 -15.75 1.11
CA GLU A 33 11.91 -16.93 1.74
C GLU A 33 11.63 -16.95 3.24
N ILE A 34 11.73 -15.81 3.93
CA ILE A 34 11.37 -15.69 5.35
C ILE A 34 9.91 -16.10 5.58
N PHE A 35 8.98 -15.64 4.76
CA PHE A 35 7.58 -16.02 4.87
C PHE A 35 7.36 -17.52 4.64
N ASN A 36 8.09 -18.13 3.70
CA ASN A 36 7.94 -19.53 3.37
C ASN A 36 8.69 -20.46 4.34
N SER A 37 9.82 -20.02 4.93
CA SER A 37 10.68 -20.84 5.77
C SER A 37 10.15 -21.01 7.20
N ASN A 38 9.21 -20.17 7.61
CA ASN A 38 8.66 -20.20 8.95
C ASN A 38 7.76 -21.44 9.11
N LYS A 39 8.32 -22.50 9.74
CA LYS A 39 7.64 -23.80 9.96
C LYS A 39 6.33 -23.65 10.75
N ASP A 40 6.21 -22.60 11.56
CA ASP A 40 4.99 -22.29 12.33
C ASP A 40 3.93 -21.55 11.50
N GLY A 41 4.19 -21.37 10.20
CA GLY A 41 3.20 -20.92 9.24
C GLY A 41 2.75 -19.49 9.46
N LEU A 42 3.69 -18.51 9.47
CA LEU A 42 3.31 -17.09 9.57
C LEU A 42 2.19 -16.74 8.58
N LEU A 43 2.27 -17.28 7.36
CA LEU A 43 1.24 -17.12 6.34
C LEU A 43 -0.09 -17.80 6.69
N ASN A 44 -0.08 -18.80 7.59
CA ASN A 44 -1.28 -19.51 8.02
C ASN A 44 -1.92 -18.91 9.28
N LYS A 45 -1.19 -18.04 9.97
CA LYS A 45 -1.65 -17.41 11.21
C LYS A 45 -2.56 -16.20 10.96
N TYR A 46 -2.40 -15.55 9.81
CA TYR A 46 -3.09 -14.29 9.49
C TYR A 46 -3.91 -14.42 8.21
N ASP A 47 -5.13 -13.89 8.23
CA ASP A 47 -5.99 -13.80 7.04
C ASP A 47 -5.42 -12.81 6.02
N ASN A 48 -4.80 -11.72 6.51
CA ASN A 48 -4.19 -10.69 5.68
C ASN A 48 -2.85 -10.24 6.28
N ILE A 49 -1.86 -10.03 5.42
CA ILE A 49 -0.56 -9.43 5.76
C ILE A 49 -0.38 -8.21 4.88
N PHE A 50 -0.28 -7.04 5.50
CA PHE A 50 0.00 -5.78 4.83
C PHE A 50 1.47 -5.41 4.99
N ILE A 51 2.12 -5.08 3.87
CA ILE A 51 3.49 -4.58 3.84
C ILE A 51 3.43 -3.12 3.43
N ASP A 52 3.68 -2.22 4.39
CA ASP A 52 3.77 -0.79 4.12
C ASP A 52 5.13 -0.47 3.50
N CYS A 53 5.12 0.16 2.33
CA CYS A 53 6.29 0.42 1.53
C CYS A 53 6.49 1.92 1.30
N PRO A 54 7.75 2.42 1.30
CA PRO A 54 8.03 3.79 0.90
C PRO A 54 7.71 3.99 -0.60
N PRO A 55 7.47 5.25 -1.04
CA PRO A 55 7.14 5.55 -2.44
C PRO A 55 8.31 5.34 -3.43
N SER A 56 9.48 4.95 -2.93
CA SER A 56 10.67 4.66 -3.75
C SER A 56 10.66 3.22 -4.26
N LEU A 57 11.21 3.00 -5.45
CA LEU A 57 11.43 1.66 -6.01
C LEU A 57 12.80 1.11 -5.58
N SER A 58 13.05 1.14 -4.27
CA SER A 58 14.24 0.56 -3.64
C SER A 58 14.21 -0.96 -3.63
N LEU A 59 15.30 -1.61 -3.25
CA LEU A 59 15.35 -3.07 -3.07
C LEU A 59 14.26 -3.54 -2.09
N LEU A 60 14.02 -2.82 -1.00
CA LEU A 60 13.00 -3.19 0.00
C LEU A 60 11.61 -3.23 -0.62
N THR A 61 11.26 -2.25 -1.47
CA THR A 61 9.98 -2.25 -2.19
C THR A 61 9.90 -3.42 -3.17
N ILE A 62 11.00 -3.74 -3.88
CA ILE A 62 11.04 -4.90 -4.78
C ILE A 62 10.85 -6.18 -3.99
N MET A 63 11.51 -6.36 -2.83
CA MET A 63 11.33 -7.52 -1.96
C MET A 63 9.88 -7.67 -1.50
N ALA A 64 9.23 -6.56 -1.12
CA ALA A 64 7.82 -6.56 -0.75
C ALA A 64 6.91 -7.01 -1.91
N LEU A 65 7.13 -6.48 -3.12
CA LEU A 65 6.37 -6.85 -4.32
C LEU A 65 6.60 -8.32 -4.74
N VAL A 66 7.81 -8.83 -4.54
CA VAL A 66 8.14 -10.25 -4.80
C VAL A 66 7.47 -11.18 -3.78
N ALA A 67 7.33 -10.75 -2.53
CA ALA A 67 6.68 -11.51 -1.47
C ALA A 67 5.14 -11.42 -1.48
N SER A 68 4.57 -10.42 -2.16
CA SER A 68 3.14 -10.13 -2.12
C SER A 68 2.35 -10.90 -3.20
N ASN A 69 1.07 -11.13 -2.92
CA ASN A 69 0.11 -11.65 -3.89
C ASN A 69 -0.57 -10.51 -4.65
N GLU A 70 -0.87 -9.42 -3.94
CA GLU A 70 -1.66 -8.31 -4.44
C GLU A 70 -1.06 -6.97 -4.01
N LEU A 71 -1.31 -5.95 -4.80
CA LEU A 71 -0.87 -4.59 -4.57
C LEU A 71 -2.08 -3.65 -4.49
N LEU A 72 -2.22 -2.96 -3.36
CA LEU A 72 -3.10 -1.80 -3.21
C LEU A 72 -2.28 -0.53 -3.44
N VAL A 73 -2.71 0.31 -4.38
CA VAL A 73 -2.01 1.54 -4.74
C VAL A 73 -2.77 2.76 -4.23
N PRO A 74 -2.31 3.42 -3.15
CA PRO A 74 -2.86 4.72 -2.78
C PRO A 74 -2.38 5.78 -3.77
N LEU A 75 -3.33 6.55 -4.31
CA LEU A 75 -3.10 7.61 -5.27
C LEU A 75 -3.65 8.93 -4.73
N GLN A 76 -2.78 9.90 -4.46
CA GLN A 76 -3.21 11.24 -4.09
C GLN A 76 -3.83 11.94 -5.30
N THR A 77 -4.95 12.64 -5.08
CA THR A 77 -5.67 13.35 -6.17
C THR A 77 -5.02 14.71 -6.48
N GLU A 78 -3.76 14.67 -6.93
CA GLU A 78 -2.92 15.80 -7.27
C GLU A 78 -2.44 15.74 -8.74
N PHE A 79 -1.88 16.85 -9.25
CA PHE A 79 -1.59 17.05 -10.68
C PHE A 79 -0.73 15.93 -11.31
N PHE A 80 0.33 15.48 -10.64
CA PHE A 80 1.23 14.46 -11.18
C PHE A 80 0.80 13.01 -10.89
N ALA A 81 -0.39 12.83 -10.32
CA ALA A 81 -0.87 11.52 -9.89
C ALA A 81 -0.90 10.48 -11.02
N LEU A 82 -1.43 10.84 -12.17
CA LEU A 82 -1.61 9.94 -13.31
C LEU A 82 -0.30 9.58 -14.01
N GLU A 83 0.65 10.50 -14.06
CA GLU A 83 1.98 10.21 -14.57
C GLU A 83 2.70 9.22 -13.65
N GLY A 84 2.69 9.47 -12.34
CA GLY A 84 3.32 8.60 -11.35
C GLY A 84 2.77 7.18 -11.37
N ILE A 85 1.43 7.01 -11.44
CA ILE A 85 0.83 5.67 -11.47
C ILE A 85 1.12 4.94 -12.79
N THR A 86 1.22 5.63 -13.91
CA THR A 86 1.58 5.02 -15.21
C THR A 86 3.00 4.45 -15.16
N GLN A 87 3.93 5.15 -14.54
CA GLN A 87 5.29 4.66 -14.33
C GLN A 87 5.35 3.47 -13.36
N LEU A 88 4.55 3.53 -12.30
CA LEU A 88 4.42 2.43 -11.35
C LEU A 88 3.90 1.15 -12.04
N VAL A 89 2.84 1.25 -12.85
CA VAL A 89 2.28 0.10 -13.59
C VAL A 89 3.34 -0.55 -14.48
N LYS A 90 4.11 0.21 -15.24
CA LYS A 90 5.21 -0.32 -16.06
C LYS A 90 6.25 -1.07 -15.23
N THR A 91 6.54 -0.59 -14.02
CA THR A 91 7.48 -1.26 -13.11
C THR A 91 6.90 -2.55 -12.55
N ILE A 92 5.61 -2.53 -12.17
CA ILE A 92 4.90 -3.73 -11.73
C ILE A 92 4.91 -4.80 -12.81
N ASP A 93 4.67 -4.43 -14.08
CA ASP A 93 4.69 -5.37 -15.20
C ASP A 93 6.08 -6.02 -15.34
N ARG A 94 7.17 -5.27 -15.21
CA ARG A 94 8.54 -5.82 -15.22
C ARG A 94 8.79 -6.79 -14.05
N ILE A 95 8.26 -6.49 -12.86
CA ILE A 95 8.37 -7.37 -11.70
C ILE A 95 7.57 -8.65 -11.93
N LYS A 96 6.37 -8.54 -12.49
CA LYS A 96 5.54 -9.70 -12.86
C LYS A 96 6.26 -10.62 -13.86
N GLU A 97 6.84 -10.04 -14.89
CA GLU A 97 7.54 -10.82 -15.93
C GLU A 97 8.76 -11.57 -15.37
N LYS A 98 9.54 -10.95 -14.47
CA LYS A 98 10.85 -11.48 -14.08
C LYS A 98 10.90 -12.13 -12.70
N LEU A 99 10.11 -11.67 -11.75
CA LEU A 99 10.29 -12.00 -10.34
C LEU A 99 9.04 -12.57 -9.68
N ASN A 100 7.83 -12.08 -10.00
CA ASN A 100 6.59 -12.55 -9.39
C ASN A 100 5.41 -12.56 -10.37
N PRO A 101 5.28 -13.59 -11.21
CA PRO A 101 4.19 -13.67 -12.20
C PRO A 101 2.79 -13.68 -11.61
N LYS A 102 2.65 -14.00 -10.32
CA LYS A 102 1.35 -14.06 -9.63
C LYS A 102 0.89 -12.72 -9.07
N LEU A 103 1.76 -11.69 -9.02
CA LEU A 103 1.44 -10.37 -8.49
C LEU A 103 0.29 -9.73 -9.30
N LYS A 104 -0.72 -9.23 -8.60
CA LYS A 104 -1.85 -8.52 -9.20
C LYS A 104 -2.00 -7.13 -8.59
N ILE A 105 -2.46 -6.16 -9.38
CA ILE A 105 -2.98 -4.92 -8.84
C ILE A 105 -4.41 -5.22 -8.37
N ARG A 106 -4.62 -5.24 -7.05
CA ARG A 106 -5.94 -5.41 -6.43
C ARG A 106 -6.81 -4.19 -6.69
N GLY A 107 -6.23 -3.01 -6.49
CA GLY A 107 -6.96 -1.78 -6.73
C GLY A 107 -6.15 -0.52 -6.49
N ILE A 108 -6.72 0.58 -6.97
CA ILE A 108 -6.21 1.94 -6.81
C ILE A 108 -7.15 2.69 -5.88
N LEU A 109 -6.62 3.19 -4.78
CA LEU A 109 -7.36 3.94 -3.78
C LEU A 109 -7.06 5.43 -3.92
N LEU A 110 -8.06 6.21 -4.27
CA LEU A 110 -7.93 7.67 -4.30
C LEU A 110 -7.89 8.23 -2.88
N THR A 111 -6.84 8.99 -2.59
CA THR A 111 -6.61 9.56 -1.25
C THR A 111 -6.45 11.08 -1.34
N MET A 112 -6.50 11.75 -0.18
CA MET A 112 -6.40 13.20 -0.06
C MET A 112 -7.43 13.95 -0.91
N PHE A 113 -8.56 13.31 -1.19
CA PHE A 113 -9.61 13.84 -2.04
C PHE A 113 -10.30 15.05 -1.39
N ASP A 114 -10.34 16.16 -2.09
CA ASP A 114 -11.07 17.37 -1.66
C ASP A 114 -12.15 17.71 -2.68
N LYS A 115 -13.42 17.56 -2.31
CA LYS A 115 -14.58 17.85 -3.16
C LYS A 115 -14.65 19.31 -3.65
N ARG A 116 -14.01 20.24 -2.93
CA ARG A 116 -13.97 21.67 -3.30
C ARG A 116 -12.93 21.95 -4.37
N ASN A 117 -11.99 21.04 -4.58
CA ASN A 117 -10.91 21.18 -5.56
C ASN A 117 -11.30 20.51 -6.88
N LYS A 118 -11.43 21.31 -7.94
CA LYS A 118 -11.74 20.82 -9.30
C LYS A 118 -10.71 19.80 -9.78
N LEU A 119 -9.41 20.03 -9.49
CA LEU A 119 -8.34 19.12 -9.86
C LEU A 119 -8.55 17.72 -9.26
N SER A 120 -8.96 17.61 -7.98
CA SER A 120 -9.25 16.31 -7.36
C SER A 120 -10.35 15.55 -8.13
N SER A 121 -11.40 16.26 -8.58
CA SER A 121 -12.49 15.66 -9.35
C SER A 121 -12.05 15.28 -10.78
N GLU A 122 -11.15 16.02 -11.38
CA GLU A 122 -10.56 15.71 -12.69
C GLU A 122 -9.68 14.46 -12.60
N VAL A 123 -8.80 14.38 -11.60
CA VAL A 123 -7.94 13.20 -11.36
C VAL A 123 -8.79 11.96 -11.08
N ASP A 124 -9.86 12.07 -10.27
CA ASP A 124 -10.79 10.96 -10.02
C ASP A 124 -11.40 10.45 -11.33
N ARG A 125 -11.94 11.36 -12.14
CA ARG A 125 -12.55 10.99 -13.42
C ARG A 125 -11.56 10.32 -14.37
N GLU A 126 -10.37 10.87 -14.50
CA GLU A 126 -9.33 10.33 -15.37
C GLU A 126 -8.80 8.98 -14.89
N ALA A 127 -8.58 8.84 -13.57
CA ALA A 127 -8.19 7.56 -12.99
C ALA A 127 -9.25 6.46 -13.26
N ARG A 128 -10.54 6.78 -13.09
CA ARG A 128 -11.63 5.83 -13.37
C ARG A 128 -11.76 5.52 -14.86
N ASN A 129 -11.55 6.49 -15.74
CA ASN A 129 -11.58 6.27 -17.19
C ASN A 129 -10.44 5.35 -17.64
N TYR A 130 -9.24 5.51 -17.06
CA TYR A 130 -8.05 4.74 -17.46
C TYR A 130 -7.99 3.36 -16.79
N PHE A 131 -8.24 3.27 -15.48
CA PHE A 131 -8.08 2.04 -14.71
C PHE A 131 -9.40 1.29 -14.47
N LYS A 132 -10.53 1.91 -14.85
CA LYS A 132 -11.89 1.34 -14.79
C LYS A 132 -12.22 0.74 -13.41
N GLU A 133 -12.62 -0.52 -13.38
CA GLU A 133 -13.02 -1.28 -12.19
C GLU A 133 -11.88 -1.50 -11.18
N LYS A 134 -10.64 -1.20 -11.53
CA LYS A 134 -9.52 -1.26 -10.57
C LYS A 134 -9.50 -0.08 -9.60
N VAL A 135 -10.25 0.98 -9.83
CA VAL A 135 -10.34 2.11 -8.90
C VAL A 135 -11.46 1.85 -7.90
N TYR A 136 -11.11 1.80 -6.61
CA TYR A 136 -12.10 1.65 -5.55
C TYR A 136 -13.20 2.71 -5.63
N GLN A 137 -14.44 2.33 -5.34
CA GLN A 137 -15.55 3.30 -5.25
C GLN A 137 -15.35 4.24 -4.06
N THR A 138 -14.82 3.69 -2.99
CA THR A 138 -14.45 4.46 -1.80
C THR A 138 -13.26 5.38 -2.10
N VAL A 139 -13.37 6.65 -1.68
CA VAL A 139 -12.26 7.61 -1.70
C VAL A 139 -11.95 8.07 -0.27
N ILE A 140 -10.67 8.24 0.04
CA ILE A 140 -10.24 8.77 1.33
C ILE A 140 -10.15 10.28 1.22
N GLN A 141 -11.07 10.98 1.88
CA GLN A 141 -11.12 12.44 1.87
C GLN A 141 -9.98 13.03 2.72
N ARG A 142 -9.49 14.18 2.29
CA ARG A 142 -8.56 14.97 3.10
C ARG A 142 -9.21 15.31 4.43
N ASN A 143 -8.56 14.93 5.52
CA ASN A 143 -9.13 15.08 6.86
C ASN A 143 -8.03 15.32 7.89
N VAL A 144 -8.19 16.37 8.71
CA VAL A 144 -7.20 16.78 9.72
C VAL A 144 -7.00 15.69 10.76
N ARG A 145 -8.06 14.95 11.14
CA ARG A 145 -7.97 13.86 12.13
C ARG A 145 -7.06 12.71 11.70
N LEU A 146 -6.98 12.44 10.37
CA LEU A 146 -6.02 11.47 9.83
C LEU A 146 -4.57 11.91 10.02
N SER A 147 -4.31 13.21 9.99
CA SER A 147 -2.96 13.76 10.20
C SER A 147 -2.61 13.92 11.68
N GLU A 148 -3.60 14.14 12.55
CA GLU A 148 -3.41 14.29 13.99
C GLU A 148 -3.19 12.96 14.72
N ALA A 149 -3.93 11.91 14.34
CA ALA A 149 -3.94 10.62 15.02
C ALA A 149 -2.53 10.02 15.25
N PRO A 150 -1.59 10.06 14.27
CA PRO A 150 -0.23 9.58 14.48
C PRO A 150 0.54 10.30 15.59
N SER A 151 0.29 11.59 15.83
CA SER A 151 0.94 12.34 16.92
C SER A 151 0.52 11.86 18.30
N HIS A 152 -0.60 11.14 18.38
CA HIS A 152 -1.09 10.49 19.60
C HIS A 152 -0.75 8.99 19.64
N GLY A 153 0.01 8.48 18.67
CA GLY A 153 0.36 7.06 18.59
C GLY A 153 -0.85 6.14 18.34
N LEU A 154 -1.93 6.67 17.76
CA LEU A 154 -3.18 5.94 17.53
C LEU A 154 -3.56 5.94 16.05
N PRO A 155 -4.12 4.85 15.53
CA PRO A 155 -4.78 4.90 14.23
C PRO A 155 -6.04 5.76 14.30
N CYS A 156 -6.35 6.49 13.23
CA CYS A 156 -7.48 7.43 13.22
C CYS A 156 -8.82 6.78 13.56
N VAL A 157 -9.02 5.52 13.17
CA VAL A 157 -10.23 4.75 13.48
C VAL A 157 -10.45 4.49 14.97
N VAL A 158 -9.38 4.61 15.77
CA VAL A 158 -9.41 4.55 17.25
C VAL A 158 -9.44 5.96 17.84
N TYR A 159 -8.67 6.89 17.27
CA TYR A 159 -8.55 8.26 17.72
C TYR A 159 -9.87 9.05 17.59
N ASP A 160 -10.49 8.99 16.42
CA ASP A 160 -11.80 9.61 16.14
C ASP A 160 -12.59 8.73 15.14
N LYS A 161 -13.36 7.80 15.69
CA LYS A 161 -14.17 6.83 14.92
C LYS A 161 -15.23 7.53 14.03
N ASN A 162 -15.69 8.71 14.46
CA ASN A 162 -16.82 9.40 13.82
C ASN A 162 -16.39 10.36 12.72
N CYS A 163 -15.12 10.71 12.60
CA CYS A 163 -14.63 11.60 11.56
C CYS A 163 -14.83 11.01 10.16
N VAL A 164 -14.84 11.88 9.15
CA VAL A 164 -15.02 11.48 7.75
C VAL A 164 -13.91 10.54 7.29
N GLY A 165 -12.67 10.76 7.73
CA GLY A 165 -11.53 9.90 7.42
C GLY A 165 -11.75 8.48 7.91
N SER A 166 -12.08 8.29 9.18
CA SER A 166 -12.34 6.96 9.77
C SER A 166 -13.50 6.24 9.08
N LYS A 167 -14.60 6.95 8.81
CA LYS A 167 -15.74 6.38 8.07
C LYS A 167 -15.36 5.95 6.65
N SER A 168 -14.47 6.69 5.98
CA SER A 168 -13.97 6.30 4.66
C SER A 168 -13.12 5.02 4.73
N TYR A 169 -12.29 4.86 5.76
CA TYR A 169 -11.51 3.64 5.95
C TYR A 169 -12.37 2.42 6.30
N PHE A 170 -13.46 2.59 7.07
CA PHE A 170 -14.40 1.50 7.30
C PHE A 170 -15.08 1.05 5.99
N LYS A 171 -15.53 2.00 5.16
CA LYS A 171 -16.09 1.69 3.85
C LYS A 171 -15.07 1.00 2.93
N LEU A 172 -13.81 1.46 2.96
CA LEU A 172 -12.75 0.78 2.21
C LEU A 172 -12.57 -0.67 2.68
N ALA A 173 -12.59 -0.90 3.99
CA ALA A 173 -12.47 -2.26 4.52
C ALA A 173 -13.60 -3.17 4.05
N GLU A 174 -14.85 -2.67 4.03
CA GLU A 174 -16.02 -3.40 3.48
C GLU A 174 -15.88 -3.69 1.98
N GLU A 175 -15.31 -2.76 1.21
CA GLU A 175 -15.09 -2.93 -0.24
C GLU A 175 -13.88 -3.82 -0.54
N PHE A 176 -12.90 -3.85 0.38
CA PHE A 176 -11.68 -4.65 0.25
C PHE A 176 -11.91 -6.13 0.55
N LEU A 177 -12.73 -6.45 1.54
CA LEU A 177 -13.05 -7.82 1.98
C LEU A 177 -14.08 -8.49 1.07
#